data_306f9c8565bfc10d7153011602c7d008
#
_entry.id   306f9c8565bfc10d7153011602c7d008
#
_cell.length_a   1.000
_cell.length_b   1.000
_cell.length_c   1.000
_cell.angle_alpha   90.00
_cell.angle_beta   90.00
_cell.angle_gamma   90.00
#
_symmetry.space_group_name_H-M   'P 1'
#
loop_
_entity.id
_entity.type
_entity.pdbx_description
1 polymer ?
#
loop_
_entity_poly.entity_id
_entity_poly.type
_entity_poly.pdbx_seq_one_letter_code
_entity_poly.pdbx_strand_id
1 'polypeptide(L)'
;MFRRRGTIEIRPADRDGDIAEARTLMKEYASSLGREFSLQDFARELAELPGVYTPPSGTLLLARCDGRLAGCVALWSLGGGACQMRRLFVRHQFRGKGVGKRLALAVIGSARDAGHTLMRLEVAPWMEEAIAMYRAMGFRQIEPHPAAAGDAVSMELPLV
;
A
#
# COMPACT_ATOMS: atom_id res chain seq x y z
N MET A 1 -10.33 32.74 12.27
CA MET A 1 -9.02 32.19 11.87
C MET A 1 -9.23 30.86 11.16
N PHE A 2 -8.92 30.81 9.87
CA PHE A 2 -9.12 29.60 9.07
C PHE A 2 -7.96 28.63 9.33
N ARG A 3 -8.26 27.45 9.88
CA ARG A 3 -7.29 26.37 9.89
C ARG A 3 -7.06 25.92 8.45
N ARG A 4 -5.86 26.10 7.95
CA ARG A 4 -5.49 25.47 6.69
C ARG A 4 -5.67 23.96 6.84
N ARG A 5 -6.47 23.37 5.95
CA ARG A 5 -6.48 21.91 5.83
C ARG A 5 -5.07 21.47 5.50
N GLY A 6 -4.55 20.48 6.24
CA GLY A 6 -3.23 19.92 5.98
C GLY A 6 -3.13 19.48 4.53
N THR A 7 -2.02 19.83 3.87
CA THR A 7 -1.75 19.43 2.50
C THR A 7 -1.22 18.00 2.50
N ILE A 8 -1.91 17.10 1.81
CA ILE A 8 -1.44 15.73 1.59
C ILE A 8 -0.80 15.66 0.21
N GLU A 9 0.48 15.30 0.16
CA GLU A 9 1.23 15.08 -1.07
C GLU A 9 1.57 13.61 -1.20
N ILE A 10 1.32 13.04 -2.38
CA ILE A 10 1.66 11.65 -2.69
C ILE A 10 2.50 11.65 -3.95
N ARG A 11 3.67 11.01 -3.88
CA ARG A 11 4.58 10.90 -5.03
C ARG A 11 5.38 9.60 -4.99
N PRO A 12 5.92 9.18 -6.14
CA PRO A 12 6.82 8.03 -6.17
C PRO A 12 8.08 8.24 -5.32
N ALA A 13 8.60 7.16 -4.76
CA ALA A 13 9.83 7.13 -3.97
C ALA A 13 11.04 7.08 -4.92
N ASP A 14 11.30 8.18 -5.61
CA ASP A 14 12.32 8.30 -6.65
C ASP A 14 13.40 9.36 -6.38
N ARG A 15 13.36 9.99 -5.21
CA ARG A 15 14.35 10.98 -4.78
C ARG A 15 15.31 10.38 -3.76
N ASP A 16 16.46 11.04 -3.61
CA ASP A 16 17.44 10.65 -2.59
C ASP A 16 16.78 10.60 -1.21
N GLY A 17 17.07 9.55 -0.46
CA GLY A 17 16.51 9.33 0.87
C GLY A 17 15.11 8.69 0.90
N ASP A 18 14.38 8.66 -0.20
CA ASP A 18 13.01 8.12 -0.25
C ASP A 18 12.97 6.62 0.09
N ILE A 19 13.94 5.85 -0.40
CA ILE A 19 13.98 4.42 -0.13
C ILE A 19 14.25 4.15 1.36
N ALA A 20 15.12 4.92 1.98
CA ALA A 20 15.38 4.82 3.41
C ALA A 20 14.12 5.16 4.23
N GLU A 21 13.37 6.18 3.81
CA GLU A 21 12.10 6.54 4.45
C GLU A 21 11.03 5.46 4.26
N ALA A 22 10.92 4.89 3.05
CA ALA A 22 10.03 3.76 2.79
C ALA A 22 10.37 2.56 3.67
N ARG A 23 11.65 2.27 3.81
CA ARG A 23 12.14 1.18 4.67
C ARG A 23 11.74 1.40 6.12
N THR A 24 11.87 2.62 6.62
CA THR A 24 11.44 2.99 7.97
C THR A 24 9.95 2.76 8.18
N LEU A 25 9.13 3.22 7.24
CA LEU A 25 7.67 3.02 7.29
C LEU A 25 7.29 1.55 7.25
N MET A 26 7.93 0.76 6.42
CA MET A 26 7.64 -0.67 6.31
C MET A 26 8.02 -1.42 7.58
N LYS A 27 9.10 -1.03 8.27
CA LYS A 27 9.44 -1.59 9.57
C LYS A 27 8.39 -1.25 10.63
N GLU A 28 7.88 -0.03 10.63
CA GLU A 28 6.79 0.38 11.52
C GLU A 28 5.52 -0.43 11.23
N TYR A 29 5.22 -0.62 9.94
CA TYR A 29 4.09 -1.45 9.50
C TYR A 29 4.20 -2.88 10.02
N ALA A 30 5.35 -3.51 9.84
CA ALA A 30 5.59 -4.88 10.31
C ALA A 30 5.42 -5.00 11.83
N SER A 31 5.93 -4.01 12.58
CA SER A 31 5.77 -3.98 14.04
C SER A 31 4.30 -3.89 14.46
N SER A 32 3.46 -3.23 13.66
CA SER A 32 2.03 -3.09 13.95
C SER A 32 1.24 -4.36 13.68
N LEU A 33 1.73 -5.25 12.82
CA LEU A 33 1.02 -6.48 12.43
C LEU A 33 1.30 -7.68 13.35
N GLY A 34 2.35 -7.61 14.17
CA GLY A 34 2.69 -8.69 15.09
C GLY A 34 3.25 -9.94 14.40
N ARG A 35 2.84 -11.14 14.88
CA ARG A 35 3.47 -12.42 14.53
C ARG A 35 3.16 -12.98 13.14
N GLU A 36 2.26 -12.37 12.38
CA GLU A 36 1.81 -12.92 11.09
C GLU A 36 2.73 -12.61 9.92
N PHE A 37 3.82 -11.92 10.18
CA PHE A 37 4.78 -11.55 9.17
C PHE A 37 5.96 -12.52 9.17
N SER A 38 6.29 -13.07 7.99
CA SER A 38 7.54 -13.80 7.82
C SER A 38 8.70 -12.81 7.92
N LEU A 39 9.41 -12.82 9.04
CA LEU A 39 10.52 -11.89 9.28
C LEU A 39 11.65 -12.05 8.25
N GLN A 40 11.89 -13.28 7.76
CA GLN A 40 12.94 -13.52 6.77
C GLN A 40 12.60 -12.96 5.40
N ASP A 41 11.38 -13.21 4.92
CA ASP A 41 10.92 -12.70 3.62
C ASP A 41 10.83 -11.19 3.64
N PHE A 42 10.36 -10.64 4.74
CA PHE A 42 10.26 -9.20 4.91
C PHE A 42 11.64 -8.52 4.99
N ALA A 43 12.59 -9.12 5.70
CA ALA A 43 13.96 -8.59 5.76
C ALA A 43 14.60 -8.53 4.38
N ARG A 44 14.37 -9.55 3.54
CA ARG A 44 14.86 -9.58 2.17
C ARG A 44 14.21 -8.47 1.34
N GLU A 45 12.88 -8.31 1.42
CA GLU A 45 12.14 -7.26 0.74
C GLU A 45 12.69 -5.88 1.09
N LEU A 46 12.93 -5.62 2.38
CA LEU A 46 13.50 -4.35 2.86
C LEU A 46 14.91 -4.10 2.32
N ALA A 47 15.74 -5.14 2.28
CA ALA A 47 17.11 -5.02 1.79
C ALA A 47 17.16 -4.72 0.29
N GLU A 48 16.21 -5.25 -0.47
CA GLU A 48 16.16 -5.15 -1.93
C GLU A 48 15.34 -3.95 -2.45
N LEU A 49 14.75 -3.14 -1.57
CA LEU A 49 13.92 -2.01 -2.01
C LEU A 49 14.67 -1.11 -3.01
N PRO A 50 13.98 -0.64 -4.09
CA PRO A 50 12.57 -0.85 -4.42
C PRO A 50 12.23 -2.22 -5.02
N GLY A 51 13.22 -3.00 -5.46
CA GLY A 51 13.04 -4.37 -5.95
C GLY A 51 11.89 -4.52 -6.94
N VAL A 52 10.91 -5.37 -6.60
CA VAL A 52 9.72 -5.62 -7.43
C VAL A 52 8.77 -4.42 -7.52
N TYR A 53 8.95 -3.41 -6.66
CA TYR A 53 8.14 -2.19 -6.67
C TYR A 53 8.75 -1.11 -7.56
N THR A 54 9.17 -1.49 -8.76
CA THR A 54 9.89 -0.63 -9.70
C THR A 54 9.06 -0.38 -10.96
N PRO A 55 8.96 0.88 -11.42
CA PRO A 55 8.33 1.17 -12.70
C PRO A 55 9.00 0.42 -13.85
N PRO A 56 8.27 0.14 -14.95
CA PRO A 56 6.90 0.59 -15.24
C PRO A 56 5.80 -0.28 -14.67
N SER A 57 6.08 -1.51 -14.27
CA SER A 57 5.04 -2.46 -13.85
C SER A 57 4.66 -2.36 -12.37
N GLY A 58 5.55 -1.82 -11.54
CA GLY A 58 5.34 -1.60 -10.13
C GLY A 58 5.64 -0.17 -9.74
N THR A 59 5.39 0.19 -8.48
CA THR A 59 5.78 1.48 -7.92
C THR A 59 5.75 1.44 -6.41
N LEU A 60 6.41 2.41 -5.81
CA LEU A 60 6.39 2.65 -4.37
C LEU A 60 6.07 4.13 -4.17
N LEU A 61 4.95 4.41 -3.48
CA LEU A 61 4.48 5.76 -3.25
C LEU A 61 4.67 6.14 -1.78
N LEU A 62 5.07 7.38 -1.56
CA LEU A 62 5.16 7.99 -0.23
C LEU A 62 4.14 9.10 -0.10
N ALA A 63 3.52 9.19 1.08
CA ALA A 63 2.63 10.30 1.44
C ALA A 63 3.27 11.18 2.48
N ARG A 64 3.10 12.51 2.30
CA ARG A 64 3.50 13.51 3.29
C ARG A 64 2.30 14.37 3.64
N CYS A 65 2.20 14.72 4.92
CA CYS A 65 1.23 15.71 5.41
C CYS A 65 2.01 16.93 5.85
N ASP A 66 1.78 18.05 5.20
CA ASP A 66 2.49 19.32 5.49
C ASP A 66 4.02 19.13 5.54
N GLY A 67 4.54 18.36 4.58
CA GLY A 67 5.97 18.06 4.46
C GLY A 67 6.48 16.94 5.37
N ARG A 68 5.65 16.38 6.24
CA ARG A 68 6.04 15.32 7.18
C ARG A 68 5.66 13.95 6.63
N LEU A 69 6.60 13.02 6.73
CA LEU A 69 6.38 11.63 6.26
C LEU A 69 5.20 10.99 7.00
N ALA A 70 4.18 10.58 6.25
CA ALA A 70 2.92 10.10 6.82
C ALA A 70 2.60 8.65 6.50
N GLY A 71 3.01 8.14 5.35
CA GLY A 71 2.64 6.78 4.95
C GLY A 71 3.22 6.35 3.62
N CYS A 72 2.91 5.12 3.24
CA CYS A 72 3.37 4.51 2.00
C CYS A 72 2.37 3.51 1.44
N VAL A 73 2.57 3.13 0.19
CA VAL A 73 1.89 2.00 -0.46
C VAL A 73 2.77 1.50 -1.61
N ALA A 74 2.71 0.21 -1.88
CA ALA A 74 3.48 -0.41 -2.94
C ALA A 74 2.55 -1.11 -3.94
N LEU A 75 3.01 -1.18 -5.20
CA LEU A 75 2.37 -1.89 -6.29
C LEU A 75 3.33 -2.95 -6.82
N TRP A 76 2.85 -4.18 -6.89
CA TRP A 76 3.59 -5.32 -7.42
C TRP A 76 2.86 -5.94 -8.60
N SER A 77 3.57 -6.13 -9.70
CA SER A 77 3.01 -6.84 -10.87
C SER A 77 3.01 -8.35 -10.59
N LEU A 78 1.85 -8.98 -10.80
CA LEU A 78 1.70 -10.43 -10.70
C LEU A 78 1.85 -11.11 -12.08
N GLY A 79 1.97 -10.33 -13.16
CA GLY A 79 1.95 -10.82 -14.53
C GLY A 79 0.52 -10.99 -15.06
N GLY A 80 0.39 -11.14 -16.38
CA GLY A 80 -0.91 -11.39 -17.02
C GLY A 80 -1.95 -10.28 -16.85
N GLY A 81 -1.52 -9.05 -16.60
CA GLY A 81 -2.42 -7.92 -16.37
C GLY A 81 -2.91 -7.78 -14.94
N ALA A 82 -2.49 -8.67 -14.04
CA ALA A 82 -2.83 -8.60 -12.62
C ALA A 82 -1.73 -7.92 -11.81
N CYS A 83 -2.12 -7.18 -10.79
CA CYS A 83 -1.21 -6.56 -9.84
C CYS A 83 -1.74 -6.68 -8.42
N GLN A 84 -0.89 -6.38 -7.46
CA GLN A 84 -1.25 -6.42 -6.05
C GLN A 84 -0.87 -5.10 -5.37
N MET A 85 -1.82 -4.53 -4.62
CA MET A 85 -1.55 -3.45 -3.68
C MET A 85 -0.95 -4.07 -2.42
N ARG A 86 0.19 -3.55 -1.98
CA ARG A 86 0.90 -4.06 -0.80
C ARG A 86 1.37 -2.91 0.07
N ARG A 87 1.56 -3.20 1.34
CA ARG A 87 2.25 -2.29 2.28
C ARG A 87 1.58 -0.92 2.42
N LEU A 88 0.24 -0.88 2.37
CA LEU A 88 -0.49 0.34 2.67
C LEU A 88 -0.38 0.59 4.18
N PHE A 89 0.29 1.67 4.54
CA PHE A 89 0.51 2.03 5.93
C PHE A 89 0.45 3.54 6.11
N VAL A 90 -0.23 3.97 7.18
CA VAL A 90 -0.29 5.37 7.60
C VAL A 90 0.13 5.44 9.05
N ARG A 91 1.09 6.29 9.35
CA ARG A 91 1.53 6.53 10.74
C ARG A 91 0.36 6.97 11.60
N HIS A 92 0.34 6.52 12.84
CA HIS A 92 -0.78 6.74 13.77
C HIS A 92 -1.21 8.21 13.87
N GLN A 93 -0.26 9.14 13.99
CA GLN A 93 -0.54 10.57 14.13
C GLN A 93 -1.19 11.20 12.90
N PHE A 94 -1.17 10.53 11.75
CA PHE A 94 -1.79 11.02 10.51
C PHE A 94 -3.06 10.28 10.12
N ARG A 95 -3.52 9.34 10.95
CA ARG A 95 -4.77 8.60 10.71
C ARG A 95 -5.98 9.50 10.87
N GLY A 96 -7.09 9.13 10.21
CA GLY A 96 -8.32 9.91 10.25
C GLY A 96 -8.32 11.18 9.39
N LYS A 97 -7.29 11.38 8.57
CA LYS A 97 -7.15 12.55 7.70
C LYS A 97 -7.32 12.24 6.21
N GLY A 98 -7.64 11.00 5.87
CA GLY A 98 -7.81 10.57 4.49
C GLY A 98 -6.52 10.18 3.76
N VAL A 99 -5.40 10.06 4.44
CA VAL A 99 -4.10 9.70 3.83
C VAL A 99 -4.15 8.31 3.21
N GLY A 100 -4.67 7.33 3.94
CA GLY A 100 -4.79 5.94 3.45
C GLY A 100 -5.65 5.83 2.20
N LYS A 101 -6.78 6.50 2.19
CA LYS A 101 -7.67 6.55 1.03
C LYS A 101 -6.96 7.15 -0.19
N ARG A 102 -6.25 8.26 0.00
CA ARG A 102 -5.52 8.91 -1.09
C ARG A 102 -4.36 8.08 -1.61
N LEU A 103 -3.65 7.38 -0.72
CA LEU A 103 -2.61 6.42 -1.13
C LEU A 103 -3.22 5.29 -1.97
N ALA A 104 -4.32 4.71 -1.52
CA ALA A 104 -4.99 3.65 -2.26
C ALA A 104 -5.48 4.13 -3.63
N LEU A 105 -6.11 5.30 -3.70
CA LEU A 105 -6.55 5.86 -4.98
C LEU A 105 -5.36 6.17 -5.92
N ALA A 106 -4.26 6.66 -5.37
CA ALA A 106 -3.06 6.96 -6.15
C ALA A 106 -2.43 5.69 -6.74
N VAL A 107 -2.32 4.62 -5.96
CA VAL A 107 -1.74 3.37 -6.46
C VAL A 107 -2.67 2.68 -7.45
N ILE A 108 -3.99 2.80 -7.30
CA ILE A 108 -4.96 2.33 -8.30
C ILE A 108 -4.74 3.08 -9.62
N GLY A 109 -4.56 4.39 -9.57
CA GLY A 109 -4.25 5.19 -10.76
C GLY A 109 -2.94 4.77 -11.42
N SER A 110 -1.90 4.53 -10.62
CA SER A 110 -0.61 4.02 -11.12
C SER A 110 -0.77 2.67 -11.80
N ALA A 111 -1.59 1.79 -11.25
CA ALA A 111 -1.85 0.46 -11.83
C ALA A 111 -2.55 0.56 -13.19
N ARG A 112 -3.54 1.44 -13.31
CA ARG A 112 -4.22 1.70 -14.59
C ARG A 112 -3.25 2.25 -15.63
N ASP A 113 -2.42 3.21 -15.24
CA ASP A 113 -1.43 3.82 -16.12
C ASP A 113 -0.39 2.81 -16.60
N ALA A 114 -0.05 1.83 -15.76
CA ALA A 114 0.86 0.74 -16.11
C ALA A 114 0.21 -0.34 -16.99
N GLY A 115 -1.09 -0.24 -17.26
CA GLY A 115 -1.81 -1.20 -18.11
C GLY A 115 -2.35 -2.43 -17.40
N HIS A 116 -2.32 -2.46 -16.08
CA HIS A 116 -2.93 -3.56 -15.33
C HIS A 116 -4.47 -3.50 -15.42
N THR A 117 -5.09 -4.67 -15.46
CA THR A 117 -6.55 -4.80 -15.63
C THR A 117 -7.25 -5.30 -14.36
N LEU A 118 -6.48 -5.84 -13.41
CA LEU A 118 -7.01 -6.38 -12.15
C LEU A 118 -6.04 -6.10 -11.02
N MET A 119 -6.57 -5.56 -9.92
CA MET A 119 -5.79 -5.36 -8.70
C MET A 119 -6.30 -6.28 -7.59
N ARG A 120 -5.38 -6.94 -6.91
CA ARG A 120 -5.65 -7.77 -5.73
C ARG A 120 -5.01 -7.15 -4.50
N LEU A 121 -5.53 -7.50 -3.34
CA LEU A 121 -4.93 -7.20 -2.05
C LEU A 121 -5.28 -8.28 -1.04
N GLU A 122 -4.47 -8.36 0.00
CA GLU A 122 -4.74 -9.15 1.19
C GLU A 122 -4.78 -8.22 2.38
N VAL A 123 -5.71 -8.45 3.29
CA VAL A 123 -5.89 -7.62 4.48
C VAL A 123 -6.25 -8.52 5.66
N ALA A 124 -5.73 -8.20 6.84
CA ALA A 124 -6.03 -8.95 8.04
C ALA A 124 -7.53 -8.80 8.40
N PRO A 125 -8.21 -9.88 8.85
CA PRO A 125 -9.65 -9.85 9.07
C PRO A 125 -10.09 -8.87 10.15
N TRP A 126 -9.20 -8.52 11.09
CA TRP A 126 -9.50 -7.54 12.15
C TRP A 126 -9.34 -6.08 11.70
N MET A 127 -8.82 -5.84 10.51
CA MET A 127 -8.64 -4.48 9.96
C MET A 127 -9.94 -4.00 9.31
N GLU A 128 -10.98 -3.84 10.14
CA GLU A 128 -12.34 -3.55 9.69
C GLU A 128 -12.46 -2.24 8.91
N GLU A 129 -11.77 -1.19 9.37
CA GLU A 129 -11.78 0.12 8.70
C GLU A 129 -11.17 0.04 7.30
N ALA A 130 -10.06 -0.68 7.16
CA ALA A 130 -9.41 -0.89 5.85
C ALA A 130 -10.32 -1.67 4.91
N ILE A 131 -10.93 -2.75 5.39
CA ILE A 131 -11.86 -3.56 4.59
C ILE A 131 -13.05 -2.71 4.12
N ALA A 132 -13.64 -1.92 5.01
CA ALA A 132 -14.74 -1.02 4.66
C ALA A 132 -14.33 0.00 3.61
N MET A 133 -13.13 0.56 3.73
CA MET A 133 -12.58 1.50 2.75
C MET A 133 -12.42 0.84 1.37
N TYR A 134 -11.84 -0.35 1.32
CA TYR A 134 -11.67 -1.08 0.06
C TYR A 134 -13.00 -1.43 -0.58
N ARG A 135 -14.00 -1.88 0.19
CA ARG A 135 -15.35 -2.13 -0.33
C ARG A 135 -15.96 -0.87 -0.92
N ALA A 136 -15.82 0.27 -0.24
CA ALA A 136 -16.31 1.54 -0.73
C ALA A 136 -15.65 1.97 -2.05
N MET A 137 -14.43 1.52 -2.30
CA MET A 137 -13.71 1.75 -3.56
C MET A 137 -14.11 0.79 -4.68
N GLY A 138 -14.89 -0.24 -4.38
CA GLY A 138 -15.33 -1.23 -5.36
C GLY A 138 -14.64 -2.58 -5.29
N PHE A 139 -13.73 -2.77 -4.34
CA PHE A 139 -13.11 -4.09 -4.12
C PHE A 139 -14.15 -5.09 -3.63
N ARG A 140 -14.07 -6.31 -4.15
CA ARG A 140 -14.91 -7.43 -3.74
C ARG A 140 -14.06 -8.50 -3.07
N GLN A 141 -14.60 -9.14 -2.05
CA GLN A 141 -13.95 -10.28 -1.42
C GLN A 141 -13.96 -11.47 -2.37
N ILE A 142 -12.82 -12.15 -2.45
CA ILE A 142 -12.65 -13.36 -3.26
C ILE A 142 -12.15 -14.49 -2.38
N GLU A 143 -12.16 -15.73 -2.92
CA GLU A 143 -11.54 -16.89 -2.28
C GLU A 143 -10.06 -16.60 -2.03
N PRO A 144 -9.53 -16.90 -0.83
CA PRO A 144 -8.11 -16.70 -0.55
C PRO A 144 -7.24 -17.52 -1.48
N HIS A 145 -6.16 -16.88 -1.98
CA HIS A 145 -5.15 -17.61 -2.73
C HIS A 145 -4.48 -18.64 -1.82
N PRO A 146 -4.11 -19.84 -2.31
CA PRO A 146 -3.45 -20.87 -1.49
C PRO A 146 -2.17 -20.38 -0.81
N ALA A 147 -1.49 -19.39 -1.38
CA ALA A 147 -0.29 -18.79 -0.81
C ALA A 147 -0.59 -17.63 0.15
N ALA A 148 -1.87 -17.28 0.38
CA ALA A 148 -2.24 -16.23 1.32
C ALA A 148 -1.88 -16.65 2.75
N ALA A 149 -1.37 -15.69 3.54
CA ALA A 149 -0.96 -15.95 4.91
C ALA A 149 -2.18 -16.11 5.83
N GLY A 150 -2.29 -17.28 6.48
CA GLY A 150 -3.29 -17.53 7.52
C GLY A 150 -4.73 -17.31 7.06
N ASP A 151 -5.47 -16.50 7.81
CA ASP A 151 -6.88 -16.19 7.59
C ASP A 151 -7.11 -14.83 6.91
N ALA A 152 -6.10 -14.31 6.21
CA ALA A 152 -6.20 -13.04 5.50
C ALA A 152 -7.39 -13.00 4.56
N VAL A 153 -8.07 -11.85 4.52
CA VAL A 153 -9.15 -11.58 3.58
C VAL A 153 -8.52 -11.15 2.25
N SER A 154 -8.89 -11.83 1.17
CA SER A 154 -8.43 -11.48 -0.18
C SER A 154 -9.52 -10.71 -0.89
N MET A 155 -9.14 -9.64 -1.57
CA MET A 155 -10.05 -8.77 -2.30
C MET A 155 -9.50 -8.44 -3.68
N GLU A 156 -10.39 -8.11 -4.62
CA GLU A 156 -9.97 -7.71 -5.96
C GLU A 156 -10.82 -6.57 -6.52
N LEU A 157 -10.20 -5.79 -7.40
CA LEU A 157 -10.84 -4.67 -8.10
C LEU A 157 -10.49 -4.77 -9.58
N PRO A 158 -11.49 -4.89 -10.47
CA PRO A 158 -11.26 -4.70 -11.90
C PRO A 158 -10.87 -3.26 -12.18
N LEU A 159 -9.84 -3.08 -13.01
CA LEU A 159 -9.29 -1.75 -13.35
C LEU A 159 -9.82 -1.21 -14.67
N VAL A 160 -10.57 -2.01 -15.39
CA VAL A 160 -11.20 -1.65 -16.66
C VAL A 160 -12.71 -1.81 -16.58
#